data_4e588291e86bbc723adaf3158039ceaa
#
_entry.id   4e588291e86bbc723adaf3158039ceaa
#
_cell.length_a   1.000
_cell.length_b   1.000
_cell.length_c   1.000
_cell.angle_alpha   90.00
_cell.angle_beta   90.00
_cell.angle_gamma   90.00
#
_symmetry.space_group_name_H-M   'P 1'
#
loop_
_entity.id
_entity.type
_entity.pdbx_description
1 polymer ?
#
loop_
_entity_poly.entity_id
_entity_poly.type
_entity_poly.pdbx_seq_one_letter_code
_entity_poly.pdbx_strand_id
1 'polypeptide(L)'
;MYTHILIPTDGSELAQIGVDHGLSLAKALGSKVTIMTAIEPFTVPTGAAAWGVTAAGIASYNAGREKEAEDMMALIKAMAEKMGLEAHTVLMPSESAAAAILDTADQVGCNLIVMASHGRRGAKRLI
;
A
#
# COMPACT_ATOMS: atom_id res chain seq x y z
N MET A 1 1.06 -1.33 -24.32
CA MET A 1 0.43 -2.30 -23.43
C MET A 1 0.92 -2.09 -22.00
N TYR A 2 0.20 -2.61 -21.05
CA TYR A 2 0.56 -2.43 -19.64
C TYR A 2 1.66 -3.42 -19.26
N THR A 3 2.84 -2.93 -18.99
CA THR A 3 4.02 -3.75 -18.70
C THR A 3 4.42 -3.77 -17.24
N HIS A 4 3.96 -2.78 -16.48
CA HIS A 4 4.28 -2.68 -15.06
C HIS A 4 3.07 -2.13 -14.31
N ILE A 5 2.50 -2.94 -13.46
CA ILE A 5 1.27 -2.61 -12.73
C ILE A 5 1.61 -2.28 -11.28
N LEU A 6 1.09 -1.15 -10.80
CA LEU A 6 1.16 -0.79 -9.39
C LEU A 6 -0.12 -1.25 -8.69
N ILE A 7 0.03 -1.95 -7.58
CA ILE A 7 -1.08 -2.43 -6.77
C ILE A 7 -0.97 -1.85 -5.36
N PRO A 8 -1.64 -0.73 -5.10
CA PRO A 8 -1.70 -0.18 -3.74
C PRO A 8 -2.59 -1.05 -2.86
N THR A 9 -2.18 -1.25 -1.62
CA THR A 9 -2.98 -1.98 -0.64
C THR A 9 -2.74 -1.44 0.77
N ASP A 10 -3.75 -1.51 1.60
CA ASP A 10 -3.66 -1.22 3.03
C ASP A 10 -3.87 -2.48 3.89
N GLY A 11 -3.95 -3.64 3.24
CA GLY A 11 -4.16 -4.91 3.90
C GLY A 11 -5.62 -5.22 4.26
N SER A 12 -6.55 -4.33 3.95
CA SER A 12 -7.97 -4.56 4.24
C SER A 12 -8.57 -5.60 3.30
N GLU A 13 -9.74 -6.12 3.66
CA GLU A 13 -10.47 -7.06 2.80
C GLU A 13 -10.82 -6.44 1.45
N LEU A 14 -11.20 -5.16 1.45
CA LEU A 14 -11.49 -4.46 0.20
C LEU A 14 -10.24 -4.33 -0.66
N ALA A 15 -9.12 -3.96 -0.06
CA ALA A 15 -7.87 -3.83 -0.79
C ALA A 15 -7.43 -5.17 -1.39
N GLN A 16 -7.72 -6.29 -0.71
CA GLN A 16 -7.38 -7.62 -1.21
C GLN A 16 -8.09 -7.92 -2.53
N ILE A 17 -9.29 -7.43 -2.73
CA ILE A 17 -10.01 -7.56 -4.01
C ILE A 17 -9.18 -6.90 -5.12
N GLY A 18 -8.66 -5.71 -4.87
CA GLY A 18 -7.78 -5.02 -5.82
C GLY A 18 -6.50 -5.79 -6.08
N VAL A 19 -5.89 -6.37 -5.04
CA VAL A 19 -4.70 -7.20 -5.18
C VAL A 19 -4.98 -8.39 -6.09
N ASP A 20 -6.06 -9.11 -5.84
CA ASP A 20 -6.42 -10.29 -6.62
C ASP A 20 -6.65 -9.95 -8.09
N HIS A 21 -7.36 -8.86 -8.38
CA HIS A 21 -7.56 -8.40 -9.75
C HIS A 21 -6.27 -7.95 -10.40
N GLY A 22 -5.43 -7.22 -9.67
CA GLY A 22 -4.15 -6.75 -10.18
C GLY A 22 -3.20 -7.88 -10.55
N LEU A 23 -3.11 -8.89 -9.68
CA LEU A 23 -2.26 -10.06 -9.95
C LEU A 23 -2.79 -10.88 -11.12
N SER A 24 -4.11 -11.08 -11.20
CA SER A 24 -4.72 -11.80 -12.32
C SER A 24 -4.48 -11.08 -13.65
N LEU A 25 -4.62 -9.76 -13.64
CA LEU A 25 -4.39 -8.96 -14.84
C LEU A 25 -2.91 -9.01 -15.25
N ALA A 26 -2.00 -8.89 -14.29
CA ALA A 26 -0.56 -8.98 -14.55
C ALA A 26 -0.21 -10.34 -15.16
N LYS A 27 -0.81 -11.42 -14.65
CA LYS A 27 -0.59 -12.76 -15.19
C LYS A 27 -1.04 -12.85 -16.64
N ALA A 28 -2.22 -12.30 -16.94
CA ALA A 28 -2.77 -12.33 -18.29
C ALA A 28 -1.92 -11.50 -19.26
N LEU A 29 -1.35 -10.39 -18.82
CA LEU A 29 -0.60 -9.47 -19.67
C LEU A 29 0.91 -9.75 -19.68
N GLY A 30 1.40 -10.61 -18.80
CA GLY A 30 2.84 -10.80 -18.64
C GLY A 30 3.54 -9.60 -18.04
N SER A 31 2.83 -8.83 -17.21
CA SER A 31 3.38 -7.61 -16.60
C SER A 31 4.09 -7.92 -15.30
N LYS A 32 5.10 -7.11 -14.96
CA LYS A 32 5.62 -7.12 -13.60
C LYS A 32 4.73 -6.28 -12.69
N VAL A 33 4.82 -6.48 -11.41
CA VAL A 33 3.99 -5.79 -10.42
C VAL A 33 4.85 -5.14 -9.35
N THR A 34 4.39 -4.01 -8.84
CA THR A 34 4.89 -3.41 -7.62
C THR A 34 3.72 -3.29 -6.65
N ILE A 35 3.87 -3.89 -5.50
CA ILE A 35 2.89 -3.80 -4.42
C ILE A 35 3.34 -2.66 -3.52
N MET A 36 2.46 -1.74 -3.19
CA MET A 36 2.82 -0.63 -2.32
C MET A 36 1.81 -0.42 -1.20
N THR A 37 2.31 0.09 -0.09
CA THR A 37 1.49 0.56 1.00
C THR A 37 1.94 1.97 1.36
N ALA A 38 0.99 2.90 1.43
CA ALA A 38 1.23 4.22 1.98
C ALA A 38 0.90 4.16 3.47
N ILE A 39 1.80 4.67 4.29
CA ILE A 39 1.63 4.65 5.73
C ILE A 39 1.83 6.06 6.28
N GLU A 40 0.86 6.53 7.08
CA GLU A 40 0.98 7.83 7.73
C GLU A 40 1.64 7.64 9.09
N PRO A 41 2.86 8.19 9.30
CA PRO A 41 3.52 8.07 10.59
C PRO A 41 2.73 8.80 11.67
N PHE A 42 2.65 8.20 12.84
CA PHE A 42 2.09 8.88 13.99
C PHE A 42 3.07 9.95 14.44
N THR A 43 2.56 11.16 14.64
CA THR A 43 3.36 12.30 15.09
C THR A 43 2.94 12.71 16.49
N VAL A 44 3.85 13.37 17.22
CA VAL A 44 3.60 13.80 18.60
C VAL A 44 2.65 15.00 18.59
N PRO A 45 1.45 14.88 19.16
CA PRO A 45 0.60 16.05 19.33
C PRO A 45 1.22 17.02 20.35
N THR A 46 0.93 18.31 20.18
CA THR A 46 1.37 19.32 21.14
C THR A 46 0.83 18.97 22.53
N GLY A 47 1.72 18.94 23.54
CA GLY A 47 1.35 18.61 24.91
C GLY A 47 1.25 17.14 25.22
N ALA A 48 1.55 16.26 24.27
CA ALA A 48 1.43 14.81 24.48
C ALA A 48 2.37 14.29 25.57
N ALA A 49 3.49 14.95 25.80
CA ALA A 49 4.41 14.55 26.88
C ALA A 49 3.74 14.58 28.26
N ALA A 50 2.79 15.49 28.48
CA ALA A 50 2.05 15.58 29.72
C ALA A 50 1.15 14.35 29.97
N TRP A 51 0.86 13.58 28.92
CA TRP A 51 0.06 12.37 28.98
C TRP A 51 0.91 11.09 28.97
N GLY A 52 2.24 11.23 29.14
CA GLY A 52 3.15 10.09 29.17
C GLY A 52 3.58 9.59 27.81
N VAL A 53 3.28 10.31 26.73
CA VAL A 53 3.72 9.94 25.38
C VAL A 53 5.17 10.34 25.21
N THR A 54 6.03 9.37 24.83
CA THR A 54 7.47 9.61 24.67
C THR A 54 7.86 9.47 23.19
N ALA A 55 8.95 10.10 22.82
CA ALA A 55 9.51 9.95 21.47
C ALA A 55 9.88 8.50 21.18
N ALA A 56 10.43 7.79 22.16
CA ALA A 56 10.77 6.38 22.02
C ALA A 56 9.53 5.51 21.81
N GLY A 57 8.44 5.80 22.52
CA GLY A 57 7.17 5.09 22.38
C GLY A 57 6.57 5.30 20.98
N ILE A 58 6.64 6.52 20.46
CA ILE A 58 6.16 6.83 19.12
C ILE A 58 7.00 6.13 18.06
N ALA A 59 8.32 6.17 18.20
CA ALA A 59 9.23 5.48 17.27
C ALA A 59 8.96 3.98 17.26
N SER A 60 8.75 3.37 18.42
CA SER A 60 8.43 1.95 18.53
C SER A 60 7.10 1.61 17.87
N TYR A 61 6.09 2.44 18.09
CA TYR A 61 4.77 2.26 17.47
C TYR A 61 4.86 2.32 15.94
N ASN A 62 5.56 3.35 15.43
CA ASN A 62 5.72 3.50 13.99
C ASN A 62 6.52 2.35 13.36
N ALA A 63 7.58 1.90 14.04
CA ALA A 63 8.36 0.76 13.57
C ALA A 63 7.52 -0.52 13.52
N GLY A 64 6.64 -0.73 14.49
CA GLY A 64 5.73 -1.86 14.51
C GLY A 64 4.75 -1.83 13.33
N ARG A 65 4.20 -0.66 13.04
CA ARG A 65 3.30 -0.51 11.89
C ARG A 65 4.00 -0.75 10.57
N GLU A 66 5.21 -0.25 10.43
CA GLU A 66 6.02 -0.47 9.23
C GLU A 66 6.30 -1.96 9.02
N LYS A 67 6.66 -2.65 10.10
CA LYS A 67 6.93 -4.08 10.02
C LYS A 67 5.67 -4.87 9.62
N GLU A 68 4.53 -4.53 10.18
CA GLU A 68 3.26 -5.18 9.80
C GLU A 68 2.97 -4.98 8.32
N ALA A 69 3.19 -3.76 7.81
CA ALA A 69 2.96 -3.47 6.40
C ALA A 69 3.94 -4.23 5.51
N GLU A 70 5.21 -4.28 5.89
CA GLU A 70 6.22 -5.03 5.14
C GLU A 70 5.91 -6.52 5.12
N ASP A 71 5.52 -7.10 6.26
CA ASP A 71 5.14 -8.51 6.35
C ASP A 71 3.93 -8.82 5.48
N MET A 72 2.93 -7.95 5.48
CA MET A 72 1.75 -8.10 4.64
C MET A 72 2.11 -8.04 3.16
N MET A 73 2.93 -7.08 2.75
CA MET A 73 3.37 -6.99 1.36
C MET A 73 4.23 -8.17 0.94
N ALA A 74 5.05 -8.71 1.85
CA ALA A 74 5.87 -9.88 1.57
C ALA A 74 5.02 -11.11 1.23
N LEU A 75 3.89 -11.28 1.90
CA LEU A 75 2.97 -12.37 1.58
C LEU A 75 2.37 -12.23 0.19
N ILE A 76 2.00 -11.01 -0.19
CA ILE A 76 1.46 -10.74 -1.52
C ILE A 76 2.53 -10.96 -2.59
N LYS A 77 3.75 -10.50 -2.32
CA LYS A 77 4.88 -10.73 -3.22
C LYS A 77 5.11 -12.22 -3.46
N ALA A 78 5.08 -13.02 -2.38
CA ALA A 78 5.24 -14.46 -2.49
C ALA A 78 4.15 -15.10 -3.34
N MET A 79 2.90 -14.63 -3.20
CA MET A 79 1.79 -15.09 -4.04
C MET A 79 2.03 -14.76 -5.52
N ALA A 80 2.48 -13.52 -5.79
CA ALA A 80 2.79 -13.09 -7.14
C ALA A 80 3.91 -13.94 -7.76
N GLU A 81 4.95 -14.21 -7.01
CA GLU A 81 6.07 -15.03 -7.48
C GLU A 81 5.65 -16.46 -7.77
N LYS A 82 4.74 -17.02 -6.98
CA LYS A 82 4.16 -18.34 -7.27
C LYS A 82 3.39 -18.36 -8.58
N MET A 83 2.84 -17.23 -8.99
CA MET A 83 2.15 -17.09 -10.27
C MET A 83 3.13 -16.88 -11.42
N GLY A 84 4.41 -16.80 -11.15
CA GLY A 84 5.43 -16.54 -12.17
C GLY A 84 5.64 -15.07 -12.48
N LEU A 85 5.17 -14.18 -11.62
CA LEU A 85 5.31 -12.74 -11.82
C LEU A 85 6.59 -12.21 -11.19
N GLU A 86 7.20 -11.21 -11.83
CA GLU A 86 8.23 -10.41 -11.18
C GLU A 86 7.53 -9.40 -10.28
N ALA A 87 7.84 -9.42 -9.00
CA ALA A 87 7.15 -8.61 -8.01
C ALA A 87 8.12 -7.87 -7.10
N HIS A 88 7.78 -6.61 -6.82
CA HIS A 88 8.53 -5.72 -5.95
C HIS A 88 7.58 -5.11 -4.93
N THR A 89 8.12 -4.65 -3.81
CA THR A 89 7.33 -3.98 -2.77
C THR A 89 7.90 -2.61 -2.46
N VAL A 90 7.03 -1.66 -2.15
CA VAL A 90 7.40 -0.31 -1.75
C VAL A 90 6.55 0.10 -0.56
N LEU A 91 7.20 0.54 0.51
CA LEU A 91 6.53 1.18 1.65
C LEU A 91 6.81 2.68 1.55
N MET A 92 5.75 3.47 1.47
CA MET A 92 5.87 4.92 1.27
C MET A 92 5.25 5.67 2.45
N PRO A 93 6.06 6.27 3.33
CA PRO A 93 5.52 7.16 4.35
C PRO A 93 4.92 8.41 3.68
N SER A 94 3.67 8.72 4.00
CA SER A 94 3.02 9.88 3.40
C SER A 94 1.75 10.24 4.17
N GLU A 95 1.45 11.53 4.23
CA GLU A 95 0.20 12.03 4.78
C GLU A 95 -0.97 11.88 3.80
N SER A 96 -0.65 11.65 2.51
CA SER A 96 -1.66 11.49 1.46
C SER A 96 -1.42 10.20 0.70
N ALA A 97 -2.32 9.24 0.86
CA ALA A 97 -2.24 7.98 0.14
C ALA A 97 -2.30 8.22 -1.37
N ALA A 98 -3.17 9.11 -1.83
CA ALA A 98 -3.30 9.40 -3.25
C ALA A 98 -2.00 9.95 -3.85
N ALA A 99 -1.36 10.91 -3.16
CA ALA A 99 -0.08 11.45 -3.61
C ALA A 99 1.01 10.38 -3.61
N ALA A 100 1.06 9.55 -2.57
CA ALA A 100 2.05 8.47 -2.48
C ALA A 100 1.90 7.47 -3.61
N ILE A 101 0.66 7.14 -3.98
CA ILE A 101 0.38 6.21 -5.08
C ILE A 101 0.88 6.78 -6.41
N LEU A 102 0.56 8.03 -6.70
CA LEU A 102 0.98 8.67 -7.94
C LEU A 102 2.50 8.83 -8.01
N ASP A 103 3.10 9.25 -6.92
CA ASP A 103 4.56 9.42 -6.85
C ASP A 103 5.28 8.08 -7.04
N THR A 104 4.79 7.03 -6.41
CA THR A 104 5.37 5.69 -6.53
C THR A 104 5.24 5.17 -7.96
N ALA A 105 4.08 5.32 -8.57
CA ALA A 105 3.87 4.91 -9.95
C ALA A 105 4.88 5.57 -10.88
N ASP A 106 5.13 6.85 -10.67
CA ASP A 106 6.07 7.62 -11.46
C ASP A 106 7.52 7.17 -11.22
N GLN A 107 7.90 7.02 -9.95
CA GLN A 107 9.26 6.63 -9.56
C GLN A 107 9.66 5.25 -10.06
N VAL A 108 8.77 4.29 -10.00
CA VAL A 108 9.07 2.91 -10.41
C VAL A 108 8.69 2.60 -11.86
N GLY A 109 8.09 3.56 -12.55
CA GLY A 109 7.78 3.41 -13.97
C GLY A 109 6.55 2.53 -14.24
N CYS A 110 5.56 2.53 -13.35
CA CYS A 110 4.32 1.82 -13.60
C CYS A 110 3.46 2.58 -14.61
N ASN A 111 2.80 1.84 -15.48
CA ASN A 111 1.91 2.42 -16.48
C ASN A 111 0.44 2.01 -16.30
N LEU A 112 0.13 1.34 -15.21
CA LEU A 112 -1.24 1.03 -14.82
C LEU A 112 -1.30 0.93 -13.29
N ILE A 113 -2.36 1.45 -12.70
CA ILE A 113 -2.64 1.30 -11.27
C ILE A 113 -3.93 0.48 -11.14
N VAL A 114 -3.87 -0.61 -10.39
CA VAL A 114 -5.04 -1.43 -10.09
C VAL A 114 -5.26 -1.44 -8.60
N MET A 115 -6.40 -0.94 -8.17
CA MET A 115 -6.72 -0.87 -6.74
C MET A 115 -8.21 -0.92 -6.54
N ALA A 116 -8.62 -1.44 -5.39
CA ALA A 116 -9.99 -1.30 -4.93
C ALA A 116 -10.14 0.05 -4.22
N SER A 117 -11.30 0.64 -4.32
CA SER A 117 -11.58 1.92 -3.69
C SER A 117 -12.99 1.91 -3.12
N HIS A 118 -13.12 2.40 -1.90
CA HIS A 118 -14.44 2.73 -1.37
C HIS A 118 -15.03 3.88 -2.19
N GLY A 119 -14.20 4.78 -2.62
CA GLY A 119 -14.63 6.03 -3.20
C GLY A 119 -15.58 6.69 -2.23
N ARG A 120 -16.65 7.21 -2.74
CA ARG A 120 -17.73 7.75 -1.92
C ARG A 120 -18.82 6.72 -1.70
N ARG A 121 -18.53 5.49 -2.07
CA ARG A 121 -19.50 4.43 -2.07
C ARG A 121 -19.73 3.85 -0.69
N GLY A 122 -18.79 3.92 0.21
CA GLY A 122 -19.01 3.47 1.57
C GLY A 122 -20.22 4.16 2.17
N ALA A 123 -20.28 4.30 3.46
CA ALA A 123 -21.43 4.93 4.11
C ALA A 123 -21.71 6.35 3.61
N LYS A 124 -20.72 7.00 3.06
CA LYS A 124 -20.81 8.37 2.60
C LYS A 124 -21.30 8.55 1.18
N ARG A 125 -21.33 7.49 0.44
CA ARG A 125 -21.70 7.59 -0.97
C ARG A 125 -23.16 7.34 -1.14
N LEU A 126 -23.91 8.40 -1.07
CA LEU A 126 -25.35 8.34 -1.10
C LEU A 126 -25.96 8.78 -2.43
N ILE A 127 -25.17 8.98 -3.36
CA ILE A 127 -25.61 9.45 -4.68
C ILE A 127 -25.79 8.30 -5.62
#